data_51d2d25398d794f68506853fea4608a7
#
_entry.id   51d2d25398d794f68506853fea4608a7
#
_cell.length_a   1.000
_cell.length_b   1.000
_cell.length_c   1.000
_cell.angle_alpha   90.00
_cell.angle_beta   90.00
_cell.angle_gamma   90.00
#
_symmetry.space_group_name_H-M   'P 1'
#
loop_
_entity.id
_entity.type
_entity.pdbx_description
1 polymer ?
#
loop_
_entity_poly.entity_id
_entity_poly.type
_entity_poly.pdbx_seq_one_letter_code
_entity_poly.pdbx_strand_id
1 'polypeptide(L)'
;MTDGGASPVLAEALASVGDRWTLLIVASLLSGAKRFGELERDLGGIASNVLSSRLRQLTEQRLVLAEPYSRRPERFVYELTEAGRGLAGALRLLTQWGARQTGAAAAVHAVCGNPLEAVWYCPTCQEPVADDQADELDYA
;
A
#
# COMPACT_ATOMS: atom_id res chain seq x y z
N MET A 1 -13.15 -16.40 -25.47
CA MET A 1 -11.83 -16.97 -25.17
C MET A 1 -11.15 -16.00 -24.21
N THR A 2 -11.27 -16.23 -22.94
CA THR A 2 -10.51 -15.49 -21.93
C THR A 2 -9.08 -16.01 -21.98
N ASP A 3 -8.20 -15.20 -22.52
CA ASP A 3 -6.76 -15.44 -22.47
C ASP A 3 -6.37 -15.39 -20.98
N GLY A 4 -5.98 -16.53 -20.40
CA GLY A 4 -5.69 -16.70 -18.98
C GLY A 4 -4.35 -16.10 -18.55
N GLY A 5 -4.00 -14.93 -19.07
CA GLY A 5 -2.84 -14.14 -18.67
C GLY A 5 -3.16 -13.28 -17.45
N ALA A 6 -2.17 -13.05 -16.60
CA ALA A 6 -2.28 -12.07 -15.52
C ALA A 6 -2.70 -10.71 -16.09
N SER A 7 -3.62 -9.99 -15.39
CA SER A 7 -4.07 -8.67 -15.80
C SER A 7 -2.87 -7.75 -16.12
N PRO A 8 -2.80 -7.18 -17.33
CA PRO A 8 -1.71 -6.26 -17.70
C PRO A 8 -1.61 -5.07 -16.73
N VAL A 9 -2.75 -4.60 -16.24
CA VAL A 9 -2.85 -3.50 -15.26
C VAL A 9 -2.21 -3.90 -13.93
N LEU A 10 -2.47 -5.12 -13.45
CA LEU A 10 -1.83 -5.63 -12.24
C LEU A 10 -0.32 -5.80 -12.43
N ALA A 11 0.11 -6.32 -13.59
CA ALA A 11 1.53 -6.47 -13.89
C ALA A 11 2.27 -5.12 -13.88
N GLU A 12 1.68 -4.09 -14.46
CA GLU A 12 2.22 -2.72 -14.46
C GLU A 12 2.25 -2.12 -13.03
N ALA A 13 1.19 -2.29 -12.26
CA ALA A 13 1.14 -1.85 -10.86
C ALA A 13 2.23 -2.53 -10.03
N LEU A 14 2.42 -3.84 -10.17
CA LEU A 14 3.47 -4.58 -9.47
C LEU A 14 4.88 -4.20 -9.93
N ALA A 15 5.08 -3.86 -11.20
CA ALA A 15 6.35 -3.33 -11.68
C ALA A 15 6.69 -1.99 -11.02
N SER A 16 5.68 -1.19 -10.68
CA SER A 16 5.85 0.11 -10.02
C SER A 16 6.10 -0.02 -8.52
N VAL A 17 5.30 -0.81 -7.81
CA VAL A 17 5.28 -0.84 -6.33
C VAL A 17 5.41 -2.23 -5.72
N GLY A 18 5.58 -3.28 -6.52
CA GLY A 18 5.45 -4.67 -6.08
C GLY A 18 6.60 -5.20 -5.22
N ASP A 19 7.69 -4.47 -5.04
CA ASP A 19 8.76 -4.94 -4.17
C ASP A 19 8.43 -4.74 -2.69
N ARG A 20 8.94 -5.63 -1.86
CA ARG A 20 8.69 -5.67 -0.42
C ARG A 20 8.92 -4.32 0.28
N TRP A 21 10.05 -3.69 0.02
CA TRP A 21 10.42 -2.48 0.74
C TRP A 21 9.59 -1.28 0.33
N THR A 22 9.26 -1.15 -0.96
CA THR A 22 8.36 -0.11 -1.46
C THR A 22 7.00 -0.15 -0.78
N LEU A 23 6.37 -1.32 -0.71
CA LEU A 23 5.08 -1.48 -0.04
C LEU A 23 5.15 -1.22 1.47
N LEU A 24 6.23 -1.64 2.14
CA LEU A 24 6.43 -1.38 3.57
C LEU A 24 6.68 0.11 3.87
N ILE A 25 7.39 0.82 3.00
CA ILE A 25 7.58 2.28 3.11
C ILE A 25 6.23 2.99 2.98
N VAL A 26 5.44 2.65 1.97
CA VAL A 26 4.09 3.22 1.80
C VAL A 26 3.22 2.94 3.01
N ALA A 27 3.22 1.70 3.52
CA ALA A 27 2.46 1.32 4.72
C ALA A 27 2.87 2.16 5.95
N SER A 28 4.17 2.37 6.16
CA SER A 28 4.68 3.22 7.24
C SER A 28 4.24 4.67 7.11
N LEU A 29 4.24 5.23 5.90
CA LEU A 29 3.83 6.61 5.62
C LEU A 29 2.31 6.83 5.66
N LEU A 30 1.49 5.78 5.67
CA LEU A 30 0.03 5.93 5.84
C LEU A 30 -0.35 6.55 7.18
N SER A 31 0.48 6.40 8.21
CA SER A 31 0.27 7.03 9.52
C SER A 31 0.69 8.51 9.59
N GLY A 32 1.29 9.04 8.54
CA GLY A 32 1.71 10.44 8.45
C GLY A 32 3.12 10.61 7.90
N ALA A 33 3.53 11.85 7.75
CA ALA A 33 4.86 12.22 7.29
C ALA A 33 5.96 11.75 8.23
N LYS A 34 7.08 11.28 7.68
CA LYS A 34 8.21 10.75 8.45
C LYS A 34 9.55 11.19 7.88
N ARG A 35 10.52 11.33 8.77
CA ARG A 35 11.92 11.55 8.42
C ARG A 35 12.59 10.22 8.06
N PHE A 36 13.73 10.29 7.38
CA PHE A 36 14.50 9.12 6.97
C PHE A 36 14.79 8.16 8.16
N GLY A 37 15.30 8.68 9.27
CA GLY A 37 15.63 7.87 10.45
C GLY A 37 14.41 7.24 11.13
N GLU A 38 13.23 7.84 11.01
CA GLU A 38 11.98 7.27 11.50
C GLU A 38 11.55 6.08 10.64
N LEU A 39 11.67 6.20 9.31
CA LEU A 39 11.43 5.11 8.38
C LEU A 39 12.40 3.93 8.59
N GLU A 40 13.70 4.21 8.81
CA GLU A 40 14.68 3.15 9.13
C GLU A 40 14.28 2.35 10.37
N ARG A 41 13.84 3.04 11.42
CA ARG A 41 13.39 2.39 12.68
C ARG A 41 12.11 1.58 12.49
N ASP A 42 11.14 2.14 11.81
CA ASP A 42 9.84 1.48 11.58
C ASP A 42 9.99 0.22 10.73
N LEU A 43 10.88 0.27 9.75
CA LEU A 43 11.04 -0.83 8.79
C LEU A 43 11.99 -1.94 9.27
N GLY A 44 12.73 -1.71 10.32
CA GLY A 44 13.62 -2.68 10.96
C GLY A 44 14.38 -3.60 10.01
N GLY A 45 15.68 -3.35 9.81
CA GLY A 45 16.55 -4.18 8.97
C GLY A 45 16.64 -3.79 7.49
N ILE A 46 16.04 -2.68 7.08
CA ILE A 46 16.31 -2.12 5.75
C ILE A 46 17.69 -1.45 5.75
N ALA A 47 18.49 -1.71 4.71
CA ALA A 47 19.74 -0.99 4.50
C ALA A 47 19.47 0.46 4.06
N SER A 48 20.26 1.42 4.57
CA SER A 48 20.07 2.85 4.28
C SER A 48 20.12 3.18 2.78
N ASN A 49 20.98 2.50 2.02
CA ASN A 49 21.08 2.67 0.57
C ASN A 49 19.83 2.14 -0.16
N VAL A 50 19.21 1.07 0.34
CA VAL A 50 17.96 0.53 -0.20
C VAL A 50 16.82 1.50 0.09
N LEU A 51 16.69 1.99 1.32
CA LEU A 51 15.68 2.98 1.68
C LEU A 51 15.81 4.25 0.83
N SER A 52 17.03 4.79 0.70
CA SER A 52 17.30 5.95 -0.17
C SER A 52 16.86 5.70 -1.62
N SER A 53 17.21 4.54 -2.17
CA SER A 53 16.86 4.18 -3.55
C SER A 53 15.35 4.08 -3.74
N ARG A 54 14.64 3.45 -2.79
CA ARG A 54 13.17 3.30 -2.86
C ARG A 54 12.42 4.62 -2.68
N LEU A 55 12.88 5.46 -1.75
CA LEU A 55 12.31 6.81 -1.58
C LEU A 55 12.48 7.67 -2.82
N ARG A 56 13.64 7.59 -3.48
CA ARG A 56 13.86 8.29 -4.76
C ARG A 56 12.90 7.79 -5.83
N GLN A 57 12.78 6.48 -6.01
CA GLN A 57 11.84 5.88 -6.96
C GLN A 57 10.40 6.32 -6.69
N LEU A 58 9.94 6.26 -5.44
CA LEU A 58 8.60 6.68 -5.05
C LEU A 58 8.35 8.18 -5.30
N THR A 59 9.38 9.01 -5.13
CA THR A 59 9.32 10.44 -5.42
C THR A 59 9.25 10.70 -6.94
N GLU A 60 10.04 10.00 -7.74
CA GLU A 60 9.99 10.07 -9.20
C GLU A 60 8.62 9.63 -9.75
N GLN A 61 8.03 8.62 -9.15
CA GLN A 61 6.68 8.13 -9.49
C GLN A 61 5.56 9.01 -8.92
N ARG A 62 5.88 10.08 -8.18
CA ARG A 62 4.92 10.98 -7.53
C ARG A 62 3.97 10.30 -6.55
N LEU A 63 4.41 9.24 -5.92
CA LEU A 63 3.69 8.56 -4.84
C LEU A 63 4.07 9.12 -3.47
N VAL A 64 5.27 9.71 -3.37
CA VAL A 64 5.81 10.35 -2.18
C VAL A 64 6.31 11.75 -2.53
N LEU A 65 6.07 12.69 -1.65
CA LEU A 65 6.72 14.01 -1.63
C LEU A 65 7.89 13.98 -0.67
N ALA A 66 9.01 14.59 -1.06
CA ALA A 66 10.18 14.80 -0.22
C ALA A 66 10.35 16.31 0.00
N GLU A 67 10.09 16.78 1.21
CA GLU A 67 10.22 18.19 1.57
C GLU A 67 11.48 18.41 2.41
N PRO A 68 12.40 19.30 2.01
CA PRO A 68 13.57 19.60 2.79
C PRO A 68 13.19 20.37 4.06
N TYR A 69 13.59 19.89 5.23
CA TYR A 69 13.47 20.61 6.48
C TYR A 69 14.81 21.15 7.01
N SER A 70 15.91 20.73 6.40
CA SER A 70 17.25 21.25 6.65
C SER A 70 18.04 21.30 5.34
N ARG A 71 18.87 22.34 5.16
CA ARG A 71 19.71 22.51 3.97
C ARG A 71 21.18 22.16 4.21
N ARG A 72 21.61 22.13 5.46
CA ARG A 72 23.03 21.84 5.83
C ARG A 72 23.07 21.04 7.14
N PRO A 73 23.23 19.71 7.11
CA PRO A 73 23.11 18.83 5.94
C PRO A 73 21.69 18.80 5.38
N GLU A 74 21.55 18.47 4.10
CA GLU A 74 20.24 18.35 3.47
C GLU A 74 19.48 17.17 4.06
N ARG A 75 18.29 17.43 4.58
CA ARG A 75 17.42 16.44 5.23
C ARG A 75 15.99 16.66 4.80
N PHE A 76 15.28 15.55 4.58
CA PHE A 76 13.92 15.54 4.08
C PHE A 76 12.95 14.91 5.05
N VAL A 77 11.71 15.38 5.00
CA VAL A 77 10.53 14.69 5.49
C VAL A 77 9.78 14.15 4.29
N TYR A 78 9.30 12.92 4.40
CA TYR A 78 8.61 12.19 3.34
C TYR A 78 7.13 12.04 3.68
N GLU A 79 6.26 12.29 2.73
CA GLU A 79 4.81 12.21 2.88
C GLU A 79 4.20 11.57 1.63
N LEU A 80 3.12 10.78 1.80
CA LEU A 80 2.38 10.24 0.66
C LEU A 80 1.60 11.34 -0.06
N THR A 81 1.63 11.29 -1.39
CA THR A 81 0.68 12.03 -2.23
C THR A 81 -0.70 11.38 -2.15
N GLU A 82 -1.71 11.99 -2.77
CA GLU A 82 -3.03 11.37 -2.93
C GLU A 82 -2.93 10.02 -3.66
N ALA A 83 -2.13 9.95 -4.73
CA ALA A 83 -1.88 8.70 -5.46
C ALA A 83 -1.22 7.63 -4.57
N GLY A 84 -0.24 8.01 -3.74
CA GLY A 84 0.38 7.10 -2.78
C GLY A 84 -0.61 6.59 -1.72
N ARG A 85 -1.48 7.47 -1.20
CA ARG A 85 -2.56 7.09 -0.27
C ARG A 85 -3.58 6.15 -0.90
N GLY A 86 -3.75 6.19 -2.21
CA GLY A 86 -4.61 5.27 -2.96
C GLY A 86 -4.25 3.79 -2.79
N LEU A 87 -3.00 3.48 -2.40
CA LEU A 87 -2.55 2.11 -2.11
C LEU A 87 -3.06 1.57 -0.76
N ALA A 88 -3.65 2.40 0.10
CA ALA A 88 -4.08 2.00 1.44
C ALA A 88 -5.06 0.81 1.42
N GLY A 89 -6.02 0.80 0.49
CA GLY A 89 -6.98 -0.29 0.33
C GLY A 89 -6.31 -1.61 0.00
N ALA A 90 -5.43 -1.62 -1.00
CA ALA A 90 -4.67 -2.80 -1.43
C ALA A 90 -3.78 -3.34 -0.28
N LEU A 91 -3.10 -2.46 0.46
CA LEU A 91 -2.27 -2.85 1.59
C LEU A 91 -3.09 -3.47 2.73
N ARG A 92 -4.28 -2.94 3.01
CA ARG A 92 -5.20 -3.52 4.01
C ARG A 92 -5.67 -4.90 3.61
N LEU A 93 -6.06 -5.10 2.34
CA LEU A 93 -6.45 -6.40 1.82
C LEU A 93 -5.31 -7.41 1.89
N LEU A 94 -4.10 -7.00 1.52
CA LEU A 94 -2.91 -7.85 1.62
C LEU A 94 -2.59 -8.21 3.07
N THR A 95 -2.70 -7.25 3.98
CA THR A 95 -2.51 -7.49 5.43
C THR A 95 -3.55 -8.47 5.96
N GLN A 96 -4.80 -8.33 5.59
CA GLN A 96 -5.88 -9.23 5.98
C GLN A 96 -5.67 -10.65 5.45
N TRP A 97 -5.24 -10.78 4.20
CA TRP A 97 -4.86 -12.07 3.63
C TRP A 97 -3.71 -12.72 4.42
N GLY A 98 -2.64 -11.96 4.69
CA GLY A 98 -1.49 -12.43 5.48
C GLY A 98 -1.88 -12.86 6.90
N ALA A 99 -2.76 -12.12 7.56
CA ALA A 99 -3.26 -12.47 8.88
C ALA A 99 -3.98 -13.83 8.90
N ARG A 100 -4.78 -14.13 7.87
CA ARG A 100 -5.43 -15.44 7.73
C ARG A 100 -4.42 -16.58 7.56
N GLN A 101 -3.30 -16.35 6.84
CA GLN A 101 -2.27 -17.36 6.62
C GLN A 101 -1.44 -17.65 7.88
N THR A 102 -1.24 -16.65 8.72
CA THR A 102 -0.37 -16.74 9.91
C THR A 102 -1.13 -16.95 11.21
N GLY A 103 -2.46 -16.90 11.20
CA GLY A 103 -3.28 -16.92 12.42
C GLY A 103 -3.16 -15.64 13.25
N ALA A 104 -2.61 -14.56 12.68
CA ALA A 104 -2.54 -13.26 13.34
C ALA A 104 -3.93 -12.61 13.46
N ALA A 105 -4.07 -11.65 14.37
CA ALA A 105 -5.32 -10.91 14.53
C ALA A 105 -5.68 -10.14 13.26
N ALA A 106 -6.93 -10.31 12.79
CA ALA A 106 -7.49 -9.52 11.72
C ALA A 106 -7.72 -8.07 12.17
N ALA A 107 -7.86 -7.16 11.19
CA ALA A 107 -8.24 -5.78 11.49
C ALA A 107 -9.62 -5.72 12.14
N VAL A 108 -9.73 -4.92 13.19
CA VAL A 108 -11.00 -4.72 13.92
C VAL A 108 -11.46 -3.27 13.78
N HIS A 109 -12.77 -3.09 13.88
CA HIS A 109 -13.35 -1.75 13.90
C HIS A 109 -13.08 -1.08 15.25
N ALA A 110 -12.39 0.05 15.24
CA ALA A 110 -11.92 0.73 16.46
C ALA A 110 -13.06 1.11 17.43
N VAL A 111 -14.28 1.29 16.91
CA VAL A 111 -15.43 1.69 17.74
C VAL A 111 -16.08 0.52 18.46
N CYS A 112 -16.21 -0.65 17.81
CA CYS A 112 -16.93 -1.78 18.39
C CYS A 112 -16.06 -3.02 18.65
N GLY A 113 -14.79 -3.01 18.20
CA GLY A 113 -13.85 -4.13 18.39
C GLY A 113 -14.13 -5.37 17.55
N ASN A 114 -15.15 -5.33 16.69
CA ASN A 114 -15.49 -6.47 15.83
C ASN A 114 -14.57 -6.56 14.61
N PRO A 115 -14.33 -7.78 14.07
CA PRO A 115 -13.57 -7.95 12.85
C PRO A 115 -14.18 -7.18 11.68
N LEU A 116 -13.30 -6.62 10.84
CA LEU A 116 -13.68 -5.96 9.59
C LEU A 116 -13.63 -6.95 8.43
N GLU A 117 -14.65 -6.88 7.59
CA GLU A 117 -14.71 -7.58 6.31
C GLU A 117 -14.59 -6.58 5.17
N ALA A 118 -13.82 -6.93 4.13
CA ALA A 118 -13.75 -6.17 2.91
C ALA A 118 -14.77 -6.71 1.92
N VAL A 119 -15.60 -5.85 1.37
CA VAL A 119 -16.57 -6.17 0.33
C VAL A 119 -16.44 -5.20 -0.82
N TRP A 120 -16.58 -5.72 -2.03
CA TRP A 120 -16.77 -4.89 -3.21
C TRP A 120 -18.21 -4.37 -3.22
N TYR A 121 -18.38 -3.11 -3.56
CA TYR A 121 -19.69 -2.48 -3.59
C TYR A 121 -19.91 -1.81 -4.93
N CYS A 122 -20.99 -2.18 -5.62
CA CYS A 122 -21.39 -1.52 -6.85
C CYS A 122 -22.31 -0.33 -6.54
N PRO A 123 -21.86 0.94 -6.74
CA PRO A 123 -22.68 2.10 -6.42
C PRO A 123 -23.91 2.25 -7.35
N THR A 124 -23.87 1.66 -8.54
CA THR A 124 -24.98 1.69 -9.51
C THR A 124 -26.09 0.71 -9.11
N CYS A 125 -25.73 -0.52 -8.78
CA CYS A 125 -26.69 -1.54 -8.33
C CYS A 125 -27.07 -1.38 -6.86
N GLN A 126 -26.25 -0.65 -6.09
CA GLN A 126 -26.36 -0.45 -4.64
C GLN A 126 -26.30 -1.77 -3.85
N GLU A 127 -25.51 -2.73 -4.35
CA GLU A 127 -25.36 -4.06 -3.75
C GLU A 127 -23.88 -4.40 -3.55
N PRO A 128 -23.56 -5.17 -2.49
CA PRO A 128 -22.25 -5.77 -2.34
C PRO A 128 -22.05 -6.89 -3.36
N VAL A 129 -20.83 -7.01 -3.87
CA VAL A 129 -20.40 -8.11 -4.76
C VAL A 129 -19.42 -8.97 -3.99
N ALA A 130 -19.72 -10.26 -3.86
CA ALA A 130 -18.88 -11.20 -3.13
C ALA A 130 -17.72 -11.70 -4.01
N ASP A 131 -16.54 -11.95 -3.40
CA ASP A 131 -15.35 -12.46 -4.10
C ASP A 131 -15.56 -13.84 -4.76
N ASP A 132 -16.52 -14.63 -4.28
CA ASP A 132 -16.87 -15.93 -4.85
C ASP A 132 -17.78 -15.83 -6.09
N GLN A 133 -18.30 -14.63 -6.36
CA GLN A 133 -19.04 -14.30 -7.59
C GLN A 133 -18.03 -13.80 -8.66
N ALA A 134 -17.02 -14.62 -8.95
CA ALA A 134 -15.93 -14.27 -9.88
C ALA A 134 -16.42 -13.85 -11.27
N ASP A 135 -17.57 -14.35 -11.71
CA ASP A 135 -18.20 -14.00 -12.99
C ASP A 135 -18.78 -12.57 -13.00
N GLU A 136 -18.95 -11.95 -11.84
CA GLU A 136 -19.47 -10.57 -11.70
C GLU A 136 -18.34 -9.51 -11.56
N LEU A 137 -17.08 -9.97 -11.39
CA LEU A 137 -15.91 -9.09 -11.32
C LEU A 137 -15.13 -9.19 -12.62
N ASP A 138 -15.25 -8.18 -13.46
CA ASP A 138 -14.43 -8.03 -14.68
C ASP A 138 -13.23 -7.12 -14.36
N TYR A 139 -12.05 -7.71 -14.39
CA TYR A 139 -10.79 -6.98 -14.27
C TYR A 139 -10.30 -6.61 -15.67
N ALA A 140 -10.92 -5.60 -16.25
CA ALA A 140 -10.55 -5.07 -17.56
C ALA A 140 -9.13 -4.49 -17.59
#